data_63dab8b0c9464d59a1c62248cc66181a
#
_entry.id   63dab8b0c9464d59a1c62248cc66181a
#
_cell.length_a   1.000
_cell.length_b   1.000
_cell.length_c   1.000
_cell.angle_alpha   90.00
_cell.angle_beta   90.00
_cell.angle_gamma   90.00
#
_symmetry.space_group_name_H-M   'P 1'
#
loop_
_entity.id
_entity.type
_entity.pdbx_description
1 polymer ?
#
loop_
_entity_poly.entity_id
_entity_poly.type
_entity_poly.pdbx_seq_one_letter_code
_entity_poly.pdbx_strand_id
1 'polypeptide(L)'
;MKIVVALDGMDFEKAFAMYVQLAPHCDGFKINHTLLEHSSMFANYEGEVMVDLKLWDTPNSVCSVVEKILETPATMCTVSTFNNSEVFKCLHQYSEDIKLLGVTYLTSWSPEEQFQITREMPDDMWRRNLTRIRKYGFTGIVCSAHDISDIKDDSILRICPGITFQS
;
A
#
# COMPACT_ATOMS: atom_id res chain seq x y z
N MET A 1 -12.62 11.81 4.00
CA MET A 1 -12.35 10.46 3.43
C MET A 1 -11.90 10.67 1.99
N LYS A 2 -10.87 9.97 1.55
CA LYS A 2 -10.39 9.99 0.16
C LYS A 2 -10.75 8.67 -0.53
N ILE A 3 -10.99 8.71 -1.83
CA ILE A 3 -11.34 7.55 -2.66
C ILE A 3 -10.17 7.25 -3.60
N VAL A 4 -9.63 6.02 -3.50
CA VAL A 4 -8.60 5.50 -4.40
C VAL A 4 -9.18 4.33 -5.19
N VAL A 5 -9.21 4.46 -6.51
CA VAL A 5 -9.79 3.45 -7.41
C VAL A 5 -8.75 2.41 -7.74
N ALA A 6 -9.06 1.13 -7.51
CA ALA A 6 -8.19 0.01 -7.85
C ALA A 6 -8.38 -0.42 -9.31
N LEU A 7 -7.28 -0.45 -10.08
CA LEU A 7 -7.24 -0.90 -11.48
C LEU A 7 -6.57 -2.27 -11.63
N ASP A 8 -6.38 -2.98 -10.53
CA ASP A 8 -5.66 -4.25 -10.52
C ASP A 8 -6.29 -5.30 -11.45
N GLY A 9 -5.44 -6.04 -12.17
CA GLY A 9 -5.88 -7.15 -13.02
C GLY A 9 -6.61 -6.73 -14.30
N MET A 10 -6.64 -5.44 -14.62
CA MET A 10 -7.16 -4.94 -15.90
C MET A 10 -6.06 -4.97 -16.96
N ASP A 11 -6.46 -5.14 -18.23
CA ASP A 11 -5.61 -4.76 -19.34
C ASP A 11 -5.46 -3.24 -19.42
N PHE A 12 -4.47 -2.79 -20.20
CA PHE A 12 -4.15 -1.36 -20.28
C PHE A 12 -5.31 -0.54 -20.85
N GLU A 13 -5.98 -0.99 -21.90
CA GLU A 13 -7.05 -0.25 -22.55
C GLU A 13 -8.21 0.02 -21.58
N LYS A 14 -8.60 -1.01 -20.84
CA LYS A 14 -9.67 -0.90 -19.84
C LYS A 14 -9.25 -0.01 -18.66
N ALA A 15 -8.03 -0.19 -18.16
CA ALA A 15 -7.50 0.62 -17.07
C ALA A 15 -7.41 2.09 -17.47
N PHE A 16 -6.94 2.39 -18.68
CA PHE A 16 -6.84 3.75 -19.20
C PHE A 16 -8.23 4.40 -19.41
N ALA A 17 -9.19 3.65 -19.96
CA ALA A 17 -10.56 4.14 -20.11
C ALA A 17 -11.19 4.49 -18.75
N MET A 18 -11.01 3.64 -17.72
CA MET A 18 -11.46 3.91 -16.36
C MET A 18 -10.74 5.12 -15.75
N TYR A 19 -9.43 5.23 -15.96
CA TYR A 19 -8.65 6.38 -15.50
C TYR A 19 -9.23 7.68 -16.07
N VAL A 20 -9.40 7.77 -17.38
CA VAL A 20 -9.93 8.99 -18.04
C VAL A 20 -11.33 9.34 -17.51
N GLN A 21 -12.18 8.34 -17.30
CA GLN A 21 -13.53 8.55 -16.81
C GLN A 21 -13.58 9.00 -15.34
N LEU A 22 -12.74 8.42 -14.48
CA LEU A 22 -12.85 8.57 -13.03
C LEU A 22 -11.88 9.60 -12.42
N ALA A 23 -10.84 10.02 -13.14
CA ALA A 23 -9.86 10.98 -12.66
C ALA A 23 -10.48 12.28 -12.09
N PRO A 24 -11.57 12.86 -12.65
CA PRO A 24 -12.21 14.03 -12.06
C PRO A 24 -13.03 13.74 -10.79
N HIS A 25 -13.23 12.47 -10.43
CA HIS A 25 -14.19 12.04 -9.41
C HIS A 25 -13.56 11.25 -8.25
N CYS A 26 -12.26 11.02 -8.28
CA CYS A 26 -11.55 10.30 -7.22
C CYS A 26 -10.26 11.01 -6.81
N ASP A 27 -9.72 10.63 -5.66
CA ASP A 27 -8.50 11.23 -5.09
C ASP A 27 -7.24 10.49 -5.52
N GLY A 28 -7.37 9.31 -6.13
CA GLY A 28 -6.21 8.52 -6.55
C GLY A 28 -6.57 7.23 -7.27
N PHE A 29 -5.51 6.59 -7.77
CA PHE A 29 -5.58 5.28 -8.40
C PHE A 29 -4.57 4.33 -7.78
N LYS A 30 -4.94 3.04 -7.73
CA LYS A 30 -4.05 1.96 -7.30
C LYS A 30 -3.79 1.02 -8.47
N ILE A 31 -2.52 0.74 -8.72
CA ILE A 31 -2.06 -0.25 -9.69
C ILE A 31 -1.17 -1.29 -9.01
N ASN A 32 -1.07 -2.46 -9.61
CA ASN A 32 -0.13 -3.50 -9.22
C ASN A 32 0.86 -3.80 -10.35
N HIS A 33 1.55 -4.94 -10.25
CA HIS A 33 2.56 -5.37 -11.24
C HIS A 33 2.03 -5.44 -12.68
N THR A 34 0.72 -5.68 -12.90
CA THR A 34 0.14 -5.81 -14.26
C THR A 34 0.10 -4.51 -15.05
N LEU A 35 0.12 -3.37 -14.35
CA LEU A 35 0.04 -2.04 -14.96
C LEU A 35 1.27 -1.18 -14.67
N LEU A 36 2.30 -1.71 -14.00
CA LEU A 36 3.45 -0.91 -13.59
C LEU A 36 4.22 -0.32 -14.79
N GLU A 37 4.39 -1.08 -15.86
CA GLU A 37 5.02 -0.62 -17.10
C GLU A 37 4.23 0.48 -17.82
N HIS A 38 2.94 0.60 -17.53
CA HIS A 38 2.04 1.61 -18.08
C HIS A 38 1.79 2.78 -17.11
N SER A 39 2.55 2.87 -16.03
CA SER A 39 2.38 3.92 -15.01
C SER A 39 2.50 5.35 -15.55
N SER A 40 3.19 5.54 -16.68
CA SER A 40 3.29 6.83 -17.38
C SER A 40 1.93 7.43 -17.78
N MET A 41 0.85 6.62 -17.82
CA MET A 41 -0.50 7.13 -18.05
C MET A 41 -0.94 8.15 -16.99
N PHE A 42 -0.32 8.13 -15.80
CA PHE A 42 -0.61 9.08 -14.71
C PHE A 42 0.33 10.30 -14.69
N ALA A 43 1.19 10.51 -15.70
CA ALA A 43 2.22 11.58 -15.68
C ALA A 43 1.66 13.00 -15.44
N ASN A 44 0.41 13.25 -15.82
CA ASN A 44 -0.27 14.54 -15.65
C ASN A 44 -1.42 14.47 -14.62
N TYR A 45 -1.48 13.41 -13.82
CA TYR A 45 -2.51 13.27 -12.79
C TYR A 45 -2.06 13.92 -11.49
N GLU A 46 -2.87 14.83 -10.96
CA GLU A 46 -2.55 15.57 -9.74
C GLU A 46 -2.95 14.82 -8.44
N GLY A 47 -3.66 13.69 -8.57
CA GLY A 47 -4.06 12.86 -7.44
C GLY A 47 -3.00 11.85 -7.01
N GLU A 48 -3.38 10.98 -6.10
CA GLU A 48 -2.47 9.95 -5.57
C GLU A 48 -2.34 8.75 -6.53
N VAL A 49 -1.13 8.27 -6.74
CA VAL A 49 -0.86 7.03 -7.49
C VAL A 49 -0.19 6.03 -6.57
N MET A 50 -0.88 4.95 -6.26
CA MET A 50 -0.43 3.91 -5.34
C MET A 50 0.03 2.68 -6.11
N VAL A 51 1.30 2.31 -5.94
CA VAL A 51 1.87 1.06 -6.44
C VAL A 51 1.76 -0.02 -5.36
N ASP A 52 0.86 -0.99 -5.58
CA ASP A 52 0.53 -2.03 -4.61
C ASP A 52 1.23 -3.36 -4.94
N LEU A 53 2.50 -3.48 -4.54
CA LEU A 53 3.33 -4.68 -4.73
C LEU A 53 3.54 -5.49 -3.45
N LYS A 54 3.21 -4.92 -2.27
CA LYS A 54 3.40 -5.55 -0.95
C LYS A 54 4.82 -6.11 -0.78
N LEU A 55 5.82 -5.28 -1.10
CA LEU A 55 7.24 -5.66 -1.21
C LEU A 55 7.71 -6.48 0.00
N TRP A 56 8.21 -7.67 -0.27
CA TRP A 56 8.75 -8.60 0.72
C TRP A 56 9.92 -9.37 0.13
N ASP A 57 11.14 -8.93 0.44
CA ASP A 57 12.37 -9.50 -0.09
C ASP A 57 13.56 -9.04 0.77
N THR A 58 14.79 -9.30 0.33
CA THR A 58 16.01 -8.79 0.94
C THR A 58 16.07 -7.25 0.88
N PRO A 59 16.83 -6.59 1.79
CA PRO A 59 16.92 -5.12 1.79
C PRO A 59 17.31 -4.53 0.43
N ASN A 60 18.33 -5.10 -0.23
CA ASN A 60 18.79 -4.60 -1.52
C ASN A 60 17.72 -4.71 -2.61
N SER A 61 17.01 -5.86 -2.66
CA SER A 61 15.93 -6.08 -3.63
C SER A 61 14.79 -5.09 -3.42
N VAL A 62 14.34 -4.93 -2.16
CA VAL A 62 13.22 -4.01 -1.87
C VAL A 62 13.60 -2.57 -2.18
N CYS A 63 14.79 -2.12 -1.79
CA CYS A 63 15.25 -0.76 -2.08
C CYS A 63 15.39 -0.53 -3.59
N SER A 64 15.94 -1.48 -4.34
CA SER A 64 16.03 -1.38 -5.81
C SER A 64 14.66 -1.27 -6.49
N VAL A 65 13.65 -1.99 -5.99
CA VAL A 65 12.28 -1.85 -6.52
C VAL A 65 11.70 -0.48 -6.18
N VAL A 66 11.92 0.04 -4.97
CA VAL A 66 11.44 1.39 -4.61
C VAL A 66 12.11 2.46 -5.46
N GLU A 67 13.42 2.35 -5.75
CA GLU A 67 14.12 3.25 -6.68
C GLU A 67 13.46 3.24 -8.06
N LYS A 68 13.05 2.08 -8.58
CA LYS A 68 12.32 1.99 -9.85
C LYS A 68 10.91 2.58 -9.77
N ILE A 69 10.24 2.44 -8.65
CA ILE A 69 8.94 3.08 -8.43
C ILE A 69 9.09 4.61 -8.42
N LEU A 70 10.16 5.15 -7.85
CA LEU A 70 10.45 6.59 -7.84
C LEU A 70 10.70 7.19 -9.25
N GLU A 71 11.05 6.37 -10.24
CA GLU A 71 11.16 6.79 -11.64
C GLU A 71 9.77 6.95 -12.32
N THR A 72 8.68 6.57 -11.63
CA THR A 72 7.29 6.62 -12.10
C THR A 72 6.50 7.76 -11.44
N PRO A 73 5.28 8.08 -11.89
CA PRO A 73 4.42 9.05 -11.22
C PRO A 73 3.87 8.59 -9.85
N ALA A 74 4.34 7.50 -9.28
CA ALA A 74 3.84 6.97 -8.02
C ALA A 74 4.11 7.92 -6.84
N THR A 75 3.09 8.10 -6.01
CA THR A 75 3.16 8.89 -4.77
C THR A 75 3.16 8.02 -3.53
N MET A 76 2.77 6.74 -3.66
CA MET A 76 2.69 5.77 -2.59
C MET A 76 3.13 4.38 -3.06
N CYS A 77 3.74 3.60 -2.17
CA CYS A 77 3.96 2.16 -2.41
C CYS A 77 3.72 1.33 -1.15
N THR A 78 3.38 0.05 -1.35
CA THR A 78 3.09 -0.88 -0.26
C THR A 78 4.25 -1.81 0.02
N VAL A 79 4.52 -2.01 1.31
CA VAL A 79 5.59 -2.85 1.84
C VAL A 79 5.00 -3.79 2.89
N SER A 80 5.33 -5.07 2.83
CA SER A 80 4.90 -6.04 3.85
C SER A 80 5.57 -5.75 5.19
N THR A 81 4.78 -5.73 6.26
CA THR A 81 5.30 -5.60 7.63
C THR A 81 5.99 -6.86 8.13
N PHE A 82 5.96 -7.95 7.39
CA PHE A 82 6.72 -9.18 7.68
C PHE A 82 8.21 -9.11 7.32
N ASN A 83 8.64 -8.05 6.64
CA ASN A 83 10.05 -7.81 6.38
C ASN A 83 10.87 -7.71 7.68
N ASN A 84 12.16 -8.01 7.61
CA ASN A 84 13.08 -7.81 8.73
C ASN A 84 13.39 -6.32 8.95
N SER A 85 14.06 -6.00 10.06
CA SER A 85 14.36 -4.62 10.45
C SER A 85 15.31 -3.92 9.48
N GLU A 86 16.16 -4.64 8.77
CA GLU A 86 17.12 -4.05 7.81
C GLU A 86 16.39 -3.49 6.57
N VAL A 87 15.32 -4.15 6.13
CA VAL A 87 14.45 -3.60 5.05
C VAL A 87 13.85 -2.26 5.47
N PHE A 88 13.30 -2.18 6.69
CA PHE A 88 12.71 -0.92 7.18
C PHE A 88 13.75 0.20 7.32
N LYS A 89 14.97 -0.12 7.78
CA LYS A 89 16.06 0.87 7.86
C LYS A 89 16.46 1.35 6.46
N CYS A 90 16.59 0.44 5.49
CA CYS A 90 16.90 0.76 4.11
C CYS A 90 15.82 1.68 3.51
N LEU A 91 14.55 1.37 3.75
CA LEU A 91 13.43 2.14 3.21
C LEU A 91 13.28 3.53 3.82
N HIS A 92 13.74 3.74 5.04
CA HIS A 92 13.62 5.02 5.73
C HIS A 92 14.24 6.19 4.94
N GLN A 93 15.26 5.93 4.15
CA GLN A 93 15.90 6.96 3.30
C GLN A 93 14.96 7.54 2.22
N TYR A 94 13.91 6.82 1.83
CA TYR A 94 12.94 7.23 0.81
C TYR A 94 11.66 7.83 1.41
N SER A 95 11.56 7.97 2.73
CA SER A 95 10.33 8.40 3.41
C SER A 95 9.88 9.82 3.06
N GLU A 96 10.78 10.67 2.59
CA GLU A 96 10.46 12.02 2.13
C GLU A 96 10.08 12.06 0.64
N ASP A 97 10.46 11.04 -0.14
CA ASP A 97 10.26 11.00 -1.58
C ASP A 97 8.97 10.28 -1.97
N ILE A 98 8.56 9.27 -1.19
CA ILE A 98 7.37 8.46 -1.44
C ILE A 98 6.69 8.03 -0.13
N LYS A 99 5.36 8.03 -0.12
CA LYS A 99 4.58 7.54 1.03
C LYS A 99 4.71 6.02 1.14
N LEU A 100 5.43 5.55 2.14
CA LEU A 100 5.57 4.13 2.45
C LEU A 100 4.38 3.64 3.27
N LEU A 101 3.68 2.62 2.79
CA LEU A 101 2.49 2.05 3.42
C LEU A 101 2.77 0.62 3.87
N GLY A 102 2.67 0.38 5.17
CA GLY A 102 2.86 -0.96 5.73
C GLY A 102 1.62 -1.84 5.56
N VAL A 103 1.76 -3.00 4.91
CA VAL A 103 0.69 -4.01 4.83
C VAL A 103 0.82 -4.96 6.00
N THR A 104 -0.20 -5.04 6.85
CA THR A 104 -0.17 -5.82 8.09
C THR A 104 -0.42 -7.30 7.85
N TYR A 105 -1.51 -7.62 7.21
CA TYR A 105 -1.90 -8.97 6.77
C TYR A 105 -2.89 -8.83 5.61
N LEU A 106 -3.12 -9.91 4.91
CA LEU A 106 -4.09 -9.90 3.84
C LEU A 106 -5.48 -10.10 4.43
N THR A 107 -6.40 -9.21 4.10
CA THR A 107 -7.79 -9.26 4.58
C THR A 107 -8.56 -10.51 4.12
N SER A 108 -7.98 -11.28 3.21
CA SER A 108 -8.50 -12.58 2.77
C SER A 108 -8.19 -13.74 3.71
N TRP A 109 -7.28 -13.55 4.70
CA TRP A 109 -6.94 -14.60 5.66
C TRP A 109 -7.92 -14.62 6.82
N SER A 110 -8.38 -15.81 7.19
CA SER A 110 -9.10 -16.01 8.45
C SER A 110 -8.16 -15.85 9.66
N PRO A 111 -8.66 -15.60 10.88
CA PRO A 111 -7.85 -15.57 12.10
C PRO A 111 -7.03 -16.84 12.32
N GLU A 112 -7.58 -18.00 11.97
CA GLU A 112 -6.93 -19.31 12.07
C GLU A 112 -5.75 -19.40 11.09
N GLU A 113 -5.91 -18.97 9.84
CA GLU A 113 -4.83 -18.93 8.84
C GLU A 113 -3.74 -17.95 9.26
N GLN A 114 -4.11 -16.78 9.78
CA GLN A 114 -3.16 -15.81 10.32
C GLN A 114 -2.30 -16.45 11.41
N PHE A 115 -2.93 -17.10 12.39
CA PHE A 115 -2.22 -17.77 13.48
C PHE A 115 -1.34 -18.94 12.99
N GLN A 116 -1.82 -19.72 12.02
CA GLN A 116 -1.02 -20.83 11.44
C GLN A 116 0.27 -20.33 10.78
N ILE A 117 0.20 -19.18 10.09
CA ILE A 117 1.33 -18.59 9.36
C ILE A 117 2.28 -17.86 10.31
N THR A 118 1.73 -17.03 11.20
CA THR A 118 2.52 -16.07 11.99
C THR A 118 2.88 -16.58 13.38
N ARG A 119 2.13 -17.56 13.90
CA ARG A 119 2.17 -18.04 15.29
C ARG A 119 1.88 -16.93 16.32
N GLU A 120 1.23 -15.86 15.91
CA GLU A 120 0.82 -14.76 16.74
C GLU A 120 -0.70 -14.58 16.69
N MET A 121 -1.28 -14.11 17.78
CA MET A 121 -2.67 -13.69 17.77
C MET A 121 -2.84 -12.40 16.95
N PRO A 122 -3.98 -12.21 16.25
CA PRO A 122 -4.19 -11.04 15.40
C PRO A 122 -3.92 -9.70 16.10
N ASP A 123 -4.36 -9.53 17.36
CA ASP A 123 -4.16 -8.31 18.13
C ASP A 123 -2.69 -8.02 18.45
N ASP A 124 -1.90 -9.05 18.76
CA ASP A 124 -0.47 -8.89 19.07
C ASP A 124 0.31 -8.54 17.80
N MET A 125 0.00 -9.21 16.69
CA MET A 125 0.56 -8.91 15.38
C MET A 125 0.23 -7.47 14.95
N TRP A 126 -1.01 -7.03 15.14
CA TRP A 126 -1.47 -5.70 14.84
C TRP A 126 -0.67 -4.63 15.61
N ARG A 127 -0.56 -4.77 16.94
CA ARG A 127 0.22 -3.84 17.79
C ARG A 127 1.69 -3.80 17.40
N ARG A 128 2.30 -4.96 17.11
CA ARG A 128 3.67 -5.04 16.64
C ARG A 128 3.85 -4.28 15.33
N ASN A 129 2.96 -4.48 14.38
CA ASN A 129 3.03 -3.85 13.07
C ASN A 129 2.88 -2.31 13.15
N LEU A 130 1.93 -1.81 13.95
CA LEU A 130 1.80 -0.39 14.23
C LEU A 130 3.08 0.20 14.85
N THR A 131 3.66 -0.49 15.82
CA THR A 131 4.91 -0.06 16.47
C THR A 131 6.04 0.03 15.45
N ARG A 132 6.16 -0.95 14.54
CA ARG A 132 7.19 -0.95 13.49
C ARG A 132 7.00 0.21 12.51
N ILE A 133 5.79 0.41 12.03
CA ILE A 133 5.44 1.50 11.09
C ILE A 133 5.86 2.85 11.69
N ARG A 134 5.49 3.12 12.93
CA ARG A 134 5.88 4.36 13.63
C ARG A 134 7.38 4.50 13.79
N LYS A 135 8.05 3.43 14.24
CA LYS A 135 9.50 3.43 14.50
C LYS A 135 10.32 3.78 13.26
N TYR A 136 9.89 3.33 12.09
CA TYR A 136 10.65 3.49 10.84
C TYR A 136 10.10 4.59 9.92
N GLY A 137 9.19 5.45 10.41
CA GLY A 137 8.72 6.63 9.69
C GLY A 137 7.85 6.33 8.47
N PHE A 138 7.14 5.19 8.46
CA PHE A 138 6.16 4.92 7.42
C PHE A 138 5.00 5.90 7.52
N THR A 139 4.55 6.39 6.39
CA THR A 139 3.45 7.37 6.31
C THR A 139 2.10 6.76 6.70
N GLY A 140 1.91 5.47 6.44
CA GLY A 140 0.60 4.85 6.65
C GLY A 140 0.61 3.33 6.72
N ILE A 141 -0.59 2.81 6.84
CA ILE A 141 -0.88 1.40 7.01
C ILE A 141 -2.04 0.98 6.10
N VAL A 142 -1.92 -0.20 5.53
CA VAL A 142 -3.03 -0.88 4.85
C VAL A 142 -3.67 -1.84 5.86
N CYS A 143 -4.95 -1.65 6.14
CA CYS A 143 -5.68 -2.38 7.17
C CYS A 143 -7.14 -2.63 6.76
N SER A 144 -7.83 -3.49 7.48
CA SER A 144 -9.28 -3.64 7.29
C SER A 144 -10.03 -2.43 7.84
N ALA A 145 -11.27 -2.23 7.38
CA ALA A 145 -12.13 -1.18 7.92
C ALA A 145 -12.45 -1.40 9.42
N HIS A 146 -12.40 -2.64 9.90
CA HIS A 146 -12.62 -2.99 11.30
C HIS A 146 -11.46 -2.51 12.20
N ASP A 147 -10.24 -2.47 11.68
CA ASP A 147 -9.04 -2.13 12.45
C ASP A 147 -8.84 -0.60 12.60
N ILE A 148 -9.59 0.22 11.85
CA ILE A 148 -9.44 1.68 11.86
C ILE A 148 -9.60 2.27 13.26
N SER A 149 -10.57 1.76 14.03
CA SER A 149 -10.88 2.26 15.38
C SER A 149 -9.72 2.07 16.37
N ASP A 150 -8.83 1.13 16.10
CA ASP A 150 -7.69 0.83 16.96
C ASP A 150 -6.48 1.76 16.70
N ILE A 151 -6.52 2.49 15.57
CA ILE A 151 -5.51 3.47 15.21
C ILE A 151 -5.95 4.83 15.75
N LYS A 152 -5.51 5.16 16.97
CA LYS A 152 -5.82 6.44 17.63
C LYS A 152 -4.91 7.60 17.18
N ASP A 153 -3.92 7.31 16.36
CA ASP A 153 -2.94 8.28 15.87
C ASP A 153 -3.38 8.83 14.52
N ASP A 154 -3.86 10.05 14.49
CA ASP A 154 -4.35 10.71 13.27
C ASP A 154 -3.24 11.10 12.29
N SER A 155 -1.97 11.03 12.69
CA SER A 155 -0.83 11.24 11.80
C SER A 155 -0.57 10.06 10.84
N ILE A 156 -1.10 8.87 11.15
CA ILE A 156 -0.94 7.67 10.32
C ILE A 156 -2.04 7.62 9.25
N LEU A 157 -1.65 7.62 7.99
CA LEU A 157 -2.56 7.41 6.87
C LEU A 157 -3.13 5.98 6.92
N ARG A 158 -4.45 5.83 6.78
CA ARG A 158 -5.16 4.54 6.83
C ARG A 158 -5.74 4.24 5.47
N ILE A 159 -5.30 3.15 4.86
CA ILE A 159 -5.81 2.68 3.56
C ILE A 159 -6.62 1.41 3.81
N CYS A 160 -7.88 1.43 3.45
CA CYS A 160 -8.80 0.30 3.61
C CYS A 160 -9.20 -0.26 2.25
N PRO A 161 -8.62 -1.40 1.84
CA PRO A 161 -9.04 -2.09 0.62
C PRO A 161 -10.37 -2.83 0.81
N GLY A 162 -10.94 -3.29 -0.30
CA GLY A 162 -12.14 -4.14 -0.27
C GLY A 162 -13.45 -3.38 -0.07
N ILE A 163 -13.44 -2.05 -0.16
CA ILE A 163 -14.66 -1.26 -0.16
C ILE A 163 -15.29 -1.32 -1.56
N THR A 164 -16.50 -1.85 -1.63
CA THR A 164 -17.29 -1.92 -2.86
C THR A 164 -18.60 -1.18 -2.65
N PHE A 165 -19.02 -0.43 -3.66
CA PHE A 165 -20.36 0.14 -3.67
C PHE A 165 -21.32 -0.93 -4.20
N GLN A 166 -22.31 -1.33 -3.38
CA GLN A 166 -23.41 -2.15 -3.87
C GLN A 166 -24.33 -1.25 -4.71
N SER A 167 -24.56 -1.67 -5.94
CA SER A 167 -25.57 -1.06 -6.83
C SER A 167 -26.97 -1.46 -6.40
#